data_758cada8522f3d751fd4a66db9de7d8b
#
_entry.id   758cada8522f3d751fd4a66db9de7d8b
#
_cell.length_a   1.000
_cell.length_b   1.000
_cell.length_c   1.000
_cell.angle_alpha   90.00
_cell.angle_beta   90.00
_cell.angle_gamma   90.00
#
_symmetry.space_group_name_H-M   'P 1'
#
loop_
_entity.id
_entity.type
_entity.pdbx_description
1 polymer ?
#
loop_
_entity_poly.entity_id
_entity_poly.type
_entity_poly.pdbx_seq_one_letter_code
_entity_poly.pdbx_strand_id
1 'polypeptide(L)'
;MKIAINQPAFMPWPGYLDRIARVDHFVMMDAVQFERGSFINRNRIKTQHGAHWFTVPVKLKGHTQNRICDVPIDDTRRWQENHAKQILHAYSRALRFGENSKALELMYGCKHETIAHLCCHWLSFWLVEYAITTPWSLMPRTFTVPGKTEQIIEICQALKADGYLAGPLSRDYLDLGKMEKSGIAVEFHDYTPPVYPQLWGPFIPGLSILDMWMNTETNPWRES
;
A
#
# COMPACT_ATOMS: atom_id res chain seq x y z
N MET A 1 20.86 9.79 0.98
CA MET A 1 19.84 8.86 0.48
C MET A 1 18.53 9.10 1.23
N LYS A 2 17.46 9.41 0.52
CA LYS A 2 16.12 9.64 1.09
C LYS A 2 15.30 8.35 1.02
N ILE A 3 14.69 7.95 2.13
CA ILE A 3 13.84 6.75 2.18
C ILE A 3 12.42 7.07 2.62
N ALA A 4 11.48 6.18 2.27
CA ALA A 4 10.15 6.15 2.86
C ALA A 4 9.89 4.78 3.49
N ILE A 5 9.12 4.78 4.58
CA ILE A 5 8.80 3.57 5.33
C ILE A 5 7.28 3.51 5.49
N ASN A 6 6.67 2.36 5.20
CA ASN A 6 5.24 2.16 5.44
C ASN A 6 4.91 0.69 5.72
N GLN A 7 3.79 0.46 6.39
CA GLN A 7 3.22 -0.88 6.51
C GLN A 7 2.76 -1.40 5.14
N PRO A 8 2.69 -2.73 4.94
CA PRO A 8 2.03 -3.32 3.78
C PRO A 8 0.61 -2.78 3.60
N ALA A 9 0.19 -2.58 2.36
CA ALA A 9 -1.17 -2.17 2.05
C ALA A 9 -1.71 -2.98 0.87
N PHE A 10 -2.91 -3.54 1.03
CA PHE A 10 -3.59 -4.25 -0.05
C PHE A 10 -4.15 -3.26 -1.07
N MET A 11 -3.72 -3.39 -2.33
CA MET A 11 -4.13 -2.49 -3.41
C MET A 11 -4.10 -1.01 -2.96
N PRO A 12 -2.93 -0.45 -2.61
CA PRO A 12 -2.83 0.84 -1.93
C PRO A 12 -3.50 1.97 -2.71
N TRP A 13 -3.74 3.08 -2.07
CA TRP A 13 -4.20 4.30 -2.73
C TRP A 13 -3.03 4.98 -3.50
N PRO A 14 -3.29 5.80 -4.53
CA PRO A 14 -2.23 6.41 -5.35
C PRO A 14 -1.14 7.15 -4.57
N GLY A 15 -1.47 7.83 -3.48
CA GLY A 15 -0.47 8.52 -2.65
C GLY A 15 0.53 7.61 -1.93
N TYR A 16 0.22 6.32 -1.79
CA TYR A 16 1.20 5.34 -1.30
C TYR A 16 2.29 5.10 -2.36
N LEU A 17 1.89 4.95 -3.63
CA LEU A 17 2.82 4.78 -4.75
C LEU A 17 3.59 6.08 -5.04
N ASP A 18 2.93 7.24 -4.93
CA ASP A 18 3.59 8.55 -5.09
C ASP A 18 4.72 8.72 -4.08
N ARG A 19 4.50 8.33 -2.83
CA ARG A 19 5.55 8.38 -1.82
C ARG A 19 6.73 7.45 -2.13
N ILE A 20 6.47 6.29 -2.72
CA ILE A 20 7.52 5.39 -3.20
C ILE A 20 8.29 6.02 -4.36
N ALA A 21 7.61 6.61 -5.34
CA ALA A 21 8.22 7.23 -6.51
C ALA A 21 9.14 8.42 -6.16
N ARG A 22 8.99 9.03 -4.98
CA ARG A 22 9.73 10.25 -4.55
C ARG A 22 10.96 9.97 -3.69
N VAL A 23 11.36 8.71 -3.53
CA VAL A 23 12.48 8.34 -2.66
C VAL A 23 13.48 7.43 -3.37
N ASP A 24 14.69 7.38 -2.82
CA ASP A 24 15.76 6.52 -3.35
C ASP A 24 15.56 5.05 -2.97
N HIS A 25 14.85 4.78 -1.87
CA HIS A 25 14.56 3.43 -1.41
C HIS A 25 13.28 3.41 -0.55
N PHE A 26 12.47 2.37 -0.72
CA PHE A 26 11.26 2.15 0.08
C PHE A 26 11.42 0.93 1.00
N VAL A 27 11.00 1.07 2.27
CA VAL A 27 11.00 -0.03 3.24
C VAL A 27 9.57 -0.39 3.62
N MET A 28 9.19 -1.64 3.41
CA MET A 28 7.91 -2.17 3.85
C MET A 28 8.03 -2.76 5.26
N MET A 29 7.34 -2.16 6.22
CA MET A 29 7.31 -2.57 7.64
C MET A 29 6.31 -3.71 7.85
N ASP A 30 6.71 -4.94 7.56
CA ASP A 30 5.86 -6.12 7.70
C ASP A 30 6.05 -6.86 9.05
N ALA A 31 7.08 -6.52 9.82
CA ALA A 31 7.38 -7.16 11.11
C ALA A 31 6.77 -6.43 12.33
N VAL A 32 5.92 -5.42 12.10
CA VAL A 32 5.14 -4.77 13.16
C VAL A 32 3.79 -5.45 13.37
N GLN A 33 3.15 -5.16 14.51
CA GLN A 33 1.85 -5.75 14.86
C GLN A 33 0.76 -5.42 13.84
N PHE A 34 -0.06 -6.43 13.51
CA PHE A 34 -1.21 -6.25 12.64
C PHE A 34 -2.34 -5.48 13.36
N GLU A 35 -2.83 -4.43 12.73
CA GLU A 35 -3.94 -3.62 13.24
C GLU A 35 -5.23 -3.94 12.48
N ARG A 36 -6.28 -4.30 13.22
CA ARG A 36 -7.62 -4.51 12.65
C ARG A 36 -8.17 -3.21 12.07
N GLY A 37 -8.80 -3.32 10.92
CA GLY A 37 -9.45 -2.17 10.32
C GLY A 37 -8.51 -1.21 9.59
N SER A 38 -7.22 -1.52 9.54
CA SER A 38 -6.23 -0.80 8.75
C SER A 38 -6.35 -1.11 7.24
N PHE A 39 -5.54 -0.46 6.43
CA PHE A 39 -5.45 -0.71 4.98
C PHE A 39 -4.56 -1.91 4.61
N ILE A 40 -4.06 -2.66 5.58
CA ILE A 40 -3.18 -3.81 5.34
C ILE A 40 -3.89 -4.89 4.52
N ASN A 41 -5.14 -5.23 4.90
CA ASN A 41 -5.89 -6.30 4.25
C ASN A 41 -7.17 -5.82 3.56
N ARG A 42 -7.37 -4.52 3.41
CA ARG A 42 -8.56 -3.96 2.75
C ARG A 42 -8.29 -2.59 2.15
N ASN A 43 -9.10 -2.25 1.15
CA ASN A 43 -9.15 -0.91 0.60
C ASN A 43 -10.57 -0.61 0.08
N ARG A 44 -10.78 0.55 -0.52
CA ARG A 44 -12.08 0.94 -1.06
C ARG A 44 -12.03 1.00 -2.58
N ILE A 45 -13.07 0.50 -3.19
CA ILE A 45 -13.39 0.65 -4.62
C ILE A 45 -14.65 1.48 -4.79
N LYS A 46 -14.88 2.05 -5.98
CA LYS A 46 -16.10 2.78 -6.29
C LYS A 46 -17.14 1.87 -6.91
N THR A 47 -18.36 1.94 -6.40
CA THR A 47 -19.54 1.22 -6.90
C THR A 47 -20.65 2.22 -7.17
N GLN A 48 -21.77 1.75 -7.73
CA GLN A 48 -22.99 2.58 -7.90
C GLN A 48 -23.53 3.15 -6.57
N HIS A 49 -23.16 2.56 -5.44
CA HIS A 49 -23.54 3.01 -4.10
C HIS A 49 -22.47 3.83 -3.39
N GLY A 50 -21.46 4.29 -4.12
CA GLY A 50 -20.31 5.03 -3.58
C GLY A 50 -19.13 4.13 -3.23
N ALA A 51 -18.28 4.61 -2.29
CA ALA A 51 -17.09 3.87 -1.87
C ALA A 51 -17.47 2.60 -1.08
N HIS A 52 -16.95 1.47 -1.49
CA HIS A 52 -17.22 0.16 -0.90
C HIS A 52 -15.93 -0.53 -0.45
N TRP A 53 -15.94 -1.14 0.75
CA TRP A 53 -14.79 -1.88 1.25
C TRP A 53 -14.57 -3.20 0.53
N PHE A 54 -13.32 -3.43 0.19
CA PHE A 54 -12.81 -4.54 -0.58
C PHE A 54 -11.74 -5.23 0.28
N THR A 55 -12.08 -6.39 0.87
CA THR A 55 -11.34 -6.96 2.00
C THR A 55 -10.84 -8.37 1.72
N VAL A 56 -9.55 -8.59 1.94
CA VAL A 56 -8.95 -9.94 2.03
C VAL A 56 -9.19 -10.47 3.45
N PRO A 57 -9.87 -11.59 3.62
CA PRO A 57 -10.09 -12.17 4.93
C PRO A 57 -8.80 -12.75 5.51
N VAL A 58 -8.59 -12.53 6.81
CA VAL A 58 -7.42 -13.03 7.54
C VAL A 58 -7.84 -13.79 8.79
N LYS A 59 -7.04 -14.77 9.19
CA LYS A 59 -7.29 -15.56 10.41
C LYS A 59 -6.71 -14.80 11.60
N LEU A 60 -7.61 -14.25 12.44
CA LEU A 60 -7.21 -13.46 13.62
C LEU A 60 -7.39 -14.18 14.94
N LYS A 61 -8.16 -15.26 15.00
CA LYS A 61 -8.33 -16.04 16.24
C LYS A 61 -6.99 -16.66 16.64
N GLY A 62 -6.47 -16.27 17.79
CA GLY A 62 -5.14 -16.66 18.25
C GLY A 62 -3.98 -15.86 17.63
N HIS A 63 -4.29 -14.89 16.74
CA HIS A 63 -3.28 -14.14 15.97
C HIS A 63 -3.37 -12.63 16.14
N THR A 64 -4.09 -12.13 17.15
CA THR A 64 -4.32 -10.68 17.37
C THR A 64 -3.06 -9.91 17.77
N GLN A 65 -2.03 -10.61 18.23
CA GLN A 65 -0.73 -10.06 18.60
C GLN A 65 0.34 -10.31 17.51
N ASN A 66 -0.04 -10.97 16.39
CA ASN A 66 0.93 -11.33 15.39
C ASN A 66 1.42 -10.13 14.60
N ARG A 67 2.68 -10.22 14.15
CA ARG A 67 3.25 -9.31 13.16
C ARG A 67 2.50 -9.52 11.83
N ILE A 68 2.46 -8.49 11.00
CA ILE A 68 1.78 -8.53 9.70
C ILE A 68 2.28 -9.70 8.84
N CYS A 69 3.59 -9.96 8.87
CA CYS A 69 4.22 -11.07 8.13
C CYS A 69 3.75 -12.47 8.56
N ASP A 70 3.21 -12.61 9.76
CA ASP A 70 2.79 -13.89 10.34
C ASP A 70 1.25 -14.06 10.31
N VAL A 71 0.51 -13.10 9.75
CA VAL A 71 -0.97 -13.15 9.67
C VAL A 71 -1.42 -13.97 8.46
N PRO A 72 -2.02 -15.16 8.66
CA PRO A 72 -2.46 -16.01 7.55
C PRO A 72 -3.72 -15.45 6.86
N ILE A 73 -3.82 -15.66 5.56
CA ILE A 73 -5.05 -15.42 4.80
C ILE A 73 -6.06 -16.53 5.11
N ASP A 74 -7.35 -16.18 5.16
CA ASP A 74 -8.44 -17.13 5.33
C ASP A 74 -9.02 -17.55 3.96
N ASP A 75 -8.39 -18.51 3.32
CA ASP A 75 -8.80 -19.02 2.00
C ASP A 75 -10.11 -19.82 2.02
N THR A 76 -10.67 -20.12 3.20
CA THR A 76 -11.95 -20.83 3.30
C THR A 76 -13.12 -20.00 2.81
N ARG A 77 -12.96 -18.69 2.63
CA ARG A 77 -14.01 -17.71 2.30
C ARG A 77 -14.16 -17.39 0.82
N ARG A 78 -13.47 -18.11 -0.07
CA ARG A 78 -13.49 -17.87 -1.53
C ARG A 78 -13.40 -16.38 -1.89
N TRP A 79 -12.52 -15.67 -1.19
CA TRP A 79 -12.46 -14.20 -1.28
C TRP A 79 -12.07 -13.72 -2.68
N GLN A 80 -11.23 -14.49 -3.41
CA GLN A 80 -10.81 -14.19 -4.78
C GLN A 80 -12.03 -14.14 -5.72
N GLU A 81 -12.92 -15.15 -5.64
CA GLU A 81 -14.16 -15.19 -6.44
C GLU A 81 -15.09 -14.01 -6.09
N ASN A 82 -15.19 -13.67 -4.80
CA ASN A 82 -16.00 -12.53 -4.35
C ASN A 82 -15.43 -11.21 -4.87
N HIS A 83 -14.11 -11.06 -4.84
CA HIS A 83 -13.42 -9.90 -5.39
C HIS A 83 -13.62 -9.79 -6.89
N ALA A 84 -13.48 -10.90 -7.64
CA ALA A 84 -13.72 -10.90 -9.09
C ALA A 84 -15.13 -10.42 -9.44
N LYS A 85 -16.15 -10.88 -8.70
CA LYS A 85 -17.54 -10.41 -8.87
C LYS A 85 -17.68 -8.92 -8.55
N GLN A 86 -17.10 -8.45 -7.47
CA GLN A 86 -17.15 -7.04 -7.09
C GLN A 86 -16.48 -6.15 -8.15
N ILE A 87 -15.31 -6.56 -8.65
CA ILE A 87 -14.58 -5.84 -9.70
C ILE A 87 -15.41 -5.81 -11.00
N LEU A 88 -15.98 -6.93 -11.40
CA LEU A 88 -16.85 -7.00 -12.58
C LEU A 88 -18.03 -6.03 -12.46
N HIS A 89 -18.73 -6.05 -11.33
CA HIS A 89 -19.85 -5.14 -11.10
C HIS A 89 -19.43 -3.67 -11.04
N ALA A 90 -18.28 -3.38 -10.45
CA ALA A 90 -17.80 -2.01 -10.29
C ALA A 90 -17.22 -1.42 -11.59
N TYR A 91 -16.49 -2.24 -12.37
CA TYR A 91 -15.60 -1.73 -13.42
C TYR A 91 -15.81 -2.33 -14.81
N SER A 92 -16.79 -3.21 -15.06
CA SER A 92 -17.01 -3.81 -16.39
C SER A 92 -17.24 -2.80 -17.52
N ARG A 93 -17.64 -1.57 -17.19
CA ARG A 93 -17.80 -0.45 -18.13
C ARG A 93 -16.69 0.58 -18.06
N ALA A 94 -15.65 0.34 -17.28
CA ALA A 94 -14.52 1.25 -17.18
C ALA A 94 -13.65 1.19 -18.45
N LEU A 95 -12.99 2.31 -18.75
CA LEU A 95 -12.20 2.50 -19.97
C LEU A 95 -11.23 1.36 -20.25
N ARG A 96 -10.52 0.90 -19.22
CA ARG A 96 -9.45 -0.09 -19.33
C ARG A 96 -9.81 -1.49 -18.82
N PHE A 97 -11.08 -1.76 -18.55
CA PHE A 97 -11.49 -3.06 -18.01
C PHE A 97 -11.09 -4.23 -18.91
N GLY A 98 -11.35 -4.12 -20.24
CA GLY A 98 -11.03 -5.18 -21.19
C GLY A 98 -9.53 -5.50 -21.26
N GLU A 99 -8.69 -4.48 -21.19
CA GLU A 99 -7.23 -4.59 -21.19
C GLU A 99 -6.72 -5.20 -19.88
N ASN A 100 -7.23 -4.72 -18.75
CA ASN A 100 -6.69 -5.00 -17.42
C ASN A 100 -7.26 -6.27 -16.76
N SER A 101 -8.40 -6.77 -17.23
CA SER A 101 -9.08 -7.95 -16.66
C SER A 101 -8.21 -9.21 -16.64
N LYS A 102 -7.45 -9.45 -17.71
CA LYS A 102 -6.55 -10.61 -17.81
C LYS A 102 -5.39 -10.55 -16.80
N ALA A 103 -4.83 -9.37 -16.60
CA ALA A 103 -3.78 -9.19 -15.57
C ALA A 103 -4.34 -9.42 -14.16
N LEU A 104 -5.56 -8.98 -13.87
CA LEU A 104 -6.24 -9.30 -12.62
C LEU A 104 -6.42 -10.80 -12.40
N GLU A 105 -6.88 -11.53 -13.42
CA GLU A 105 -7.03 -12.99 -13.32
C GLU A 105 -5.72 -13.67 -12.96
N LEU A 106 -4.61 -13.29 -13.60
CA LEU A 106 -3.29 -13.81 -13.29
C LEU A 106 -2.87 -13.50 -11.85
N MET A 107 -3.07 -12.25 -11.40
CA MET A 107 -2.73 -11.83 -10.05
C MET A 107 -3.55 -12.56 -8.98
N TYR A 108 -4.85 -12.74 -9.19
CA TYR A 108 -5.72 -13.49 -8.28
C TYR A 108 -5.49 -15.00 -8.33
N GLY A 109 -4.93 -15.53 -9.41
CA GLY A 109 -4.53 -16.93 -9.53
C GLY A 109 -3.36 -17.33 -8.63
N CYS A 110 -2.56 -16.37 -8.17
CA CYS A 110 -1.44 -16.63 -7.27
C CYS A 110 -1.93 -16.83 -5.83
N LYS A 111 -1.44 -17.89 -5.19
CA LYS A 111 -1.74 -18.19 -3.77
C LYS A 111 -0.68 -17.59 -2.86
N HIS A 112 -1.12 -17.06 -1.74
CA HIS A 112 -0.27 -16.47 -0.71
C HIS A 112 -0.68 -16.97 0.66
N GLU A 113 0.28 -17.39 1.48
CA GLU A 113 0.01 -17.87 2.84
C GLU A 113 -0.35 -16.75 3.78
N THR A 114 0.34 -15.59 3.67
CA THR A 114 0.17 -14.45 4.57
C THR A 114 -0.24 -13.18 3.83
N ILE A 115 -0.87 -12.26 4.57
CA ILE A 115 -1.28 -10.97 4.01
C ILE A 115 -0.08 -10.13 3.56
N ALA A 116 1.07 -10.25 4.25
CA ALA A 116 2.29 -9.55 3.85
C ALA A 116 2.79 -10.03 2.48
N HIS A 117 2.84 -11.34 2.25
CA HIS A 117 3.25 -11.90 0.95
C HIS A 117 2.32 -11.44 -0.18
N LEU A 118 1.00 -11.41 0.08
CA LEU A 118 0.05 -10.87 -0.88
C LEU A 118 0.33 -9.39 -1.19
N CYS A 119 0.54 -8.57 -0.17
CA CYS A 119 0.85 -7.15 -0.35
C CYS A 119 2.16 -6.91 -1.11
N CYS A 120 3.21 -7.71 -0.84
CA CYS A 120 4.47 -7.65 -1.58
C CYS A 120 4.26 -7.95 -3.07
N HIS A 121 3.51 -9.02 -3.38
CA HIS A 121 3.22 -9.40 -4.76
C HIS A 121 2.44 -8.29 -5.49
N TRP A 122 1.37 -7.78 -4.88
CA TRP A 122 0.61 -6.67 -5.45
C TRP A 122 1.42 -5.38 -5.56
N LEU A 123 2.29 -5.08 -4.59
CA LEU A 123 3.17 -3.91 -4.71
C LEU A 123 4.10 -4.05 -5.92
N SER A 124 4.76 -5.20 -6.08
CA SER A 124 5.65 -5.44 -7.24
C SER A 124 4.90 -5.28 -8.56
N PHE A 125 3.67 -5.78 -8.65
CA PHE A 125 2.82 -5.59 -9.83
C PHE A 125 2.56 -4.10 -10.09
N TRP A 126 2.14 -3.33 -9.09
CA TRP A 126 1.84 -1.91 -9.26
C TRP A 126 3.07 -1.08 -9.63
N LEU A 127 4.24 -1.39 -9.06
CA LEU A 127 5.47 -0.68 -9.40
C LEU A 127 5.85 -0.90 -10.87
N VAL A 128 5.71 -2.12 -11.39
CA VAL A 128 5.94 -2.43 -12.81
C VAL A 128 4.90 -1.74 -13.69
N GLU A 129 3.63 -1.84 -13.35
CA GLU A 129 2.51 -1.28 -14.13
C GLU A 129 2.61 0.24 -14.29
N TYR A 130 3.07 0.92 -13.24
CA TYR A 130 3.24 2.37 -13.25
C TYR A 130 4.67 2.84 -13.53
N ALA A 131 5.57 1.93 -13.94
CA ALA A 131 6.96 2.22 -14.24
C ALA A 131 7.72 2.93 -13.11
N ILE A 132 7.38 2.64 -11.84
CA ILE A 132 8.09 3.13 -10.67
C ILE A 132 9.29 2.21 -10.42
N THR A 133 10.49 2.74 -10.59
CA THR A 133 11.74 1.98 -10.53
C THR A 133 12.43 2.02 -9.17
N THR A 134 11.84 2.70 -8.19
CA THR A 134 12.36 2.80 -6.82
C THR A 134 12.59 1.42 -6.23
N PRO A 135 13.82 1.07 -5.81
CA PRO A 135 14.08 -0.19 -5.14
C PRO A 135 13.37 -0.24 -3.79
N TRP A 136 12.95 -1.43 -3.39
CA TRP A 136 12.31 -1.62 -2.11
C TRP A 136 12.76 -2.89 -1.39
N SER A 137 12.61 -2.92 -0.08
CA SER A 137 12.93 -4.08 0.76
C SER A 137 11.94 -4.23 1.91
N LEU A 138 11.90 -5.42 2.51
CA LEU A 138 11.26 -5.61 3.80
C LEU A 138 12.14 -5.04 4.91
N MET A 139 11.51 -4.62 6.02
CA MET A 139 12.27 -4.21 7.20
C MET A 139 13.08 -5.39 7.76
N PRO A 140 14.30 -5.15 8.27
CA PRO A 140 15.08 -6.18 8.95
C PRO A 140 14.32 -6.78 10.14
N ARG A 141 14.40 -8.08 10.31
CA ARG A 141 13.67 -8.83 11.37
C ARG A 141 14.24 -8.63 12.78
N THR A 142 15.41 -8.02 12.89
CA THR A 142 16.16 -7.82 14.12
C THR A 142 15.75 -6.55 14.89
N PHE A 143 14.90 -5.71 14.31
CA PHE A 143 14.47 -4.48 14.97
C PHE A 143 13.49 -4.75 16.11
N THR A 144 13.88 -4.38 17.31
CA THR A 144 13.11 -4.63 18.54
C THR A 144 12.96 -3.39 19.43
N VAL A 145 13.43 -2.22 18.97
CA VAL A 145 13.33 -1.00 19.76
C VAL A 145 11.89 -0.58 20.00
N PRO A 146 11.51 -0.25 21.23
CA PRO A 146 10.20 0.31 21.51
C PRO A 146 10.09 1.74 20.98
N GLY A 147 8.96 2.08 20.39
CA GLY A 147 8.66 3.42 19.91
C GLY A 147 8.75 3.56 18.38
N LYS A 148 7.77 4.30 17.83
CA LYS A 148 7.66 4.48 16.38
C LYS A 148 8.80 5.30 15.80
N THR A 149 9.22 6.35 16.48
CA THR A 149 10.33 7.21 16.02
C THR A 149 11.66 6.46 16.05
N GLU A 150 11.91 5.72 17.12
CA GLU A 150 13.15 4.93 17.29
C GLU A 150 13.28 3.86 16.22
N GLN A 151 12.20 3.17 15.87
CA GLN A 151 12.18 2.19 14.77
C GLN A 151 12.50 2.84 13.42
N ILE A 152 11.96 4.03 13.14
CA ILE A 152 12.27 4.78 11.93
C ILE A 152 13.75 5.16 11.89
N ILE A 153 14.28 5.69 12.99
CA ILE A 153 15.70 6.05 13.11
C ILE A 153 16.60 4.83 12.85
N GLU A 154 16.29 3.70 13.48
CA GLU A 154 17.08 2.47 13.34
C GLU A 154 17.07 1.96 11.88
N ILE A 155 15.94 2.01 11.20
CA ILE A 155 15.83 1.66 9.77
C ILE A 155 16.66 2.63 8.91
N CYS A 156 16.55 3.94 9.14
CA CYS A 156 17.35 4.94 8.44
C CYS A 156 18.85 4.69 8.62
N GLN A 157 19.30 4.45 9.84
CA GLN A 157 20.72 4.19 10.17
C GLN A 157 21.24 2.90 9.52
N ALA A 158 20.43 1.81 9.54
CA ALA A 158 20.79 0.54 8.93
C ALA A 158 21.00 0.67 7.41
N LEU A 159 20.22 1.54 6.76
CA LEU A 159 20.32 1.83 5.32
C LEU A 159 21.26 3.01 5.01
N LYS A 160 21.86 3.64 6.02
CA LYS A 160 22.69 4.85 5.88
C LYS A 160 21.91 5.99 5.21
N ALA A 161 20.60 6.09 5.49
CA ALA A 161 19.74 7.15 4.99
C ALA A 161 19.87 8.41 5.87
N ASP A 162 19.99 9.56 5.22
CA ASP A 162 20.05 10.89 5.83
C ASP A 162 18.78 11.71 5.59
N GLY A 163 17.81 11.16 4.81
CA GLY A 163 16.50 11.74 4.53
C GLY A 163 15.37 10.75 4.75
N TYR A 164 14.27 11.22 5.33
CA TYR A 164 13.06 10.44 5.55
C TYR A 164 11.82 11.18 5.02
N LEU A 165 11.14 10.61 4.03
CA LEU A 165 9.86 11.10 3.53
C LEU A 165 8.72 10.49 4.37
N ALA A 166 8.26 11.25 5.35
CA ALA A 166 7.23 10.85 6.30
C ALA A 166 5.83 10.92 5.68
N GLY A 167 4.96 9.98 6.00
CA GLY A 167 3.55 10.07 5.64
C GLY A 167 2.82 11.18 6.43
N PRO A 168 1.65 11.66 5.97
CA PRO A 168 0.95 12.78 6.61
C PRO A 168 0.60 12.51 8.08
N LEU A 169 0.23 11.28 8.44
CA LEU A 169 -0.10 10.88 9.82
C LEU A 169 1.13 10.81 10.73
N SER A 170 2.34 10.87 10.19
CA SER A 170 3.56 10.88 11.01
C SER A 170 3.71 12.15 11.82
N ARG A 171 3.02 13.23 11.47
CA ARG A 171 3.00 14.49 12.24
C ARG A 171 2.52 14.30 13.67
N ASP A 172 1.66 13.30 13.90
CA ASP A 172 1.03 13.07 15.21
C ASP A 172 1.95 12.34 16.21
N TYR A 173 3.01 11.66 15.73
CA TYR A 173 3.83 10.83 16.60
C TYR A 173 5.35 10.95 16.40
N LEU A 174 5.81 11.56 15.29
CA LEU A 174 7.22 11.63 14.96
C LEU A 174 7.94 12.69 15.79
N ASP A 175 8.92 12.29 16.56
CA ASP A 175 9.79 13.21 17.32
C ASP A 175 10.89 13.77 16.40
N LEU A 176 10.64 14.98 15.88
CA LEU A 176 11.57 15.65 14.97
C LEU A 176 12.91 15.97 15.61
N GLY A 177 12.94 16.24 16.93
CA GLY A 177 14.19 16.50 17.64
C GLY A 177 15.08 15.28 17.75
N LYS A 178 14.49 14.07 17.87
CA LYS A 178 15.24 12.81 17.82
C LYS A 178 15.75 12.51 16.41
N MET A 179 14.95 12.79 15.38
CA MET A 179 15.34 12.61 13.97
C MET A 179 16.55 13.49 13.64
N GLU A 180 16.47 14.78 13.98
CA GLU A 180 17.54 15.75 13.76
C GLU A 180 18.84 15.35 14.50
N LYS A 181 18.75 14.99 15.79
CA LYS A 181 19.90 14.50 16.58
C LYS A 181 20.53 13.24 15.99
N SER A 182 19.76 12.46 15.24
CA SER A 182 20.24 11.27 14.54
C SER A 182 20.77 11.56 13.13
N GLY A 183 20.81 12.85 12.71
CA GLY A 183 21.28 13.26 11.40
C GLY A 183 20.33 12.95 10.26
N ILE A 184 19.02 12.80 10.54
CA ILE A 184 18.02 12.44 9.55
C ILE A 184 17.11 13.64 9.29
N ALA A 185 17.16 14.19 8.08
CA ALA A 185 16.25 15.25 7.62
C ALA A 185 14.85 14.65 7.33
N VAL A 186 13.81 15.29 7.87
CA VAL A 186 12.42 14.85 7.68
C VAL A 186 11.70 15.76 6.71
N GLU A 187 11.12 15.18 5.68
CA GLU A 187 10.18 15.83 4.77
C GLU A 187 8.81 15.17 4.95
N PHE A 188 7.74 15.95 5.01
CA PHE A 188 6.39 15.40 5.06
C PHE A 188 5.79 15.32 3.67
N HIS A 189 5.31 14.14 3.31
CA HIS A 189 4.67 13.90 2.03
C HIS A 189 3.34 14.65 1.95
N ASP A 190 3.31 15.66 1.09
CA ASP A 190 2.10 16.43 0.76
C ASP A 190 1.62 15.98 -0.63
N TYR A 191 0.56 15.17 -0.64
CA TYR A 191 0.04 14.56 -1.85
C TYR A 191 -1.40 15.00 -2.13
N THR A 192 -1.57 15.63 -3.27
CA THR A 192 -2.89 15.94 -3.82
C THR A 192 -3.25 14.88 -4.86
N PRO A 193 -4.30 14.07 -4.62
CA PRO A 193 -4.73 13.06 -5.58
C PRO A 193 -5.10 13.70 -6.92
N PRO A 194 -4.62 13.17 -8.05
CA PRO A 194 -5.09 13.63 -9.35
C PRO A 194 -6.58 13.33 -9.50
N VAL A 195 -7.30 14.25 -10.13
CA VAL A 195 -8.70 14.04 -10.50
C VAL A 195 -8.70 13.33 -11.87
N TYR A 196 -9.36 12.19 -11.95
CA TYR A 196 -9.52 11.40 -13.17
C TYR A 196 -11.00 11.00 -13.34
N PRO A 197 -11.45 10.66 -14.55
CA PRO A 197 -12.81 10.14 -14.77
C PRO A 197 -13.02 8.88 -13.93
N GLN A 198 -14.13 8.83 -13.20
CA GLN A 198 -14.55 7.65 -12.45
C GLN A 198 -15.95 7.25 -12.88
N LEU A 199 -16.24 5.96 -12.92
CA LEU A 199 -17.63 5.49 -13.03
C LEU A 199 -18.46 5.94 -11.81
N TRP A 200 -19.78 5.85 -11.94
CA TRP A 200 -20.71 6.03 -10.82
C TRP A 200 -20.74 7.43 -10.19
N GLY A 201 -20.77 8.47 -11.03
CA GLY A 201 -21.03 9.85 -10.57
C GLY A 201 -19.79 10.60 -10.06
N PRO A 202 -19.94 11.53 -9.08
CA PRO A 202 -18.88 12.44 -8.69
C PRO A 202 -17.59 11.76 -8.26
N PHE A 203 -16.44 12.43 -8.45
CA PHE A 203 -15.14 11.94 -8.06
C PHE A 203 -15.05 11.70 -6.54
N ILE A 204 -14.52 10.54 -6.15
CA ILE A 204 -14.21 10.16 -4.77
C ILE A 204 -12.69 10.00 -4.63
N PRO A 205 -12.00 10.84 -3.86
CA PRO A 205 -10.55 10.73 -3.65
C PRO A 205 -10.18 9.57 -2.73
N GLY A 206 -8.91 9.16 -2.77
CA GLY A 206 -8.34 8.20 -1.82
C GLY A 206 -8.91 6.78 -1.91
N LEU A 207 -9.40 6.40 -3.09
CA LEU A 207 -9.73 5.01 -3.40
C LEU A 207 -8.45 4.20 -3.68
N SER A 208 -8.59 2.88 -3.76
CA SER A 208 -7.54 1.97 -4.21
C SER A 208 -6.98 2.38 -5.57
N ILE A 209 -5.70 2.10 -5.81
CA ILE A 209 -5.06 2.25 -7.12
C ILE A 209 -5.82 1.50 -8.23
N LEU A 210 -6.54 0.42 -7.89
CA LEU A 210 -7.39 -0.31 -8.81
C LEU A 210 -8.41 0.59 -9.50
N ASP A 211 -9.02 1.55 -8.76
CA ASP A 211 -10.00 2.48 -9.33
C ASP A 211 -9.37 3.37 -10.40
N MET A 212 -8.20 3.92 -10.12
CA MET A 212 -7.44 4.71 -11.08
C MET A 212 -7.03 3.87 -12.29
N TRP A 213 -6.50 2.69 -12.07
CA TRP A 213 -6.02 1.77 -13.11
C TRP A 213 -7.11 1.32 -14.08
N MET A 214 -8.34 1.19 -13.60
CA MET A 214 -9.50 0.83 -14.43
C MET A 214 -10.04 1.99 -15.25
N ASN A 215 -9.94 3.22 -14.75
CA ASN A 215 -10.69 4.37 -15.29
C ASN A 215 -9.83 5.33 -16.14
N THR A 216 -8.50 5.25 -16.11
CA THR A 216 -7.65 6.19 -16.85
C THR A 216 -6.38 5.53 -17.37
N GLU A 217 -5.88 6.03 -18.51
CA GLU A 217 -4.58 5.70 -19.07
C GLU A 217 -3.45 6.58 -18.48
N THR A 218 -3.81 7.59 -17.71
CA THR A 218 -2.85 8.54 -17.14
C THR A 218 -1.97 7.83 -16.12
N ASN A 219 -0.66 7.90 -16.33
CA ASN A 219 0.35 7.50 -15.36
C ASN A 219 1.00 8.76 -14.78
N PRO A 220 0.65 9.15 -13.54
CA PRO A 220 1.16 10.39 -12.96
C PRO A 220 2.64 10.35 -12.58
N TRP A 221 3.28 9.17 -12.66
CA TRP A 221 4.69 8.99 -12.31
C TRP A 221 5.61 8.79 -13.53
N ARG A 222 5.08 8.85 -14.75
CA ARG A 222 5.86 8.58 -15.97
C ARG A 222 6.77 9.75 -16.38
N GLU A 223 6.56 10.94 -15.81
CA GLU A 223 7.29 12.18 -16.13
C GLU A 223 8.13 12.72 -14.94
N SER A 224 8.27 11.95 -13.89
CA SER A 224 9.02 12.36 -12.68
C SER A 224 10.44 11.79 -12.63
#